data_ebf50a44d8031ee705a6def8722a2d2b
#
_entry.id   ebf50a44d8031ee705a6def8722a2d2b
#
_cell.length_a   1.000
_cell.length_b   1.000
_cell.length_c   1.000
_cell.angle_alpha   90.00
_cell.angle_beta   90.00
_cell.angle_gamma   90.00
#
_symmetry.space_group_name_H-M   'P 1'
#
loop_
_entity.id
_entity.type
_entity.pdbx_description
1 polymer ?
#
loop_
_entity_poly.entity_id
_entity_poly.type
_entity_poly.pdbx_seq_one_letter_code
_entity_poly.pdbx_strand_id
1 'polypeptide(L)'
;MSVNNRPGALQGIKAIADRTLDSSEGIRIECPDHAAALKLRQQFNSLRVADRRDSTKIYPADHVMYGNSVYDGIETRLFDNVLIFKSTSATLGDFKITDLETNKEIKPEEL
;
A
#
# COMPACT_ATOMS: atom_id res chain seq x y z
N MET A 1 -21.41 7.24 -20.95
CA MET A 1 -21.32 8.03 -19.72
C MET A 1 -19.97 7.79 -19.07
N SER A 2 -19.23 8.83 -18.88
CA SER A 2 -17.93 8.70 -18.23
C SER A 2 -18.08 8.87 -16.73
N VAL A 3 -17.51 7.93 -15.98
CA VAL A 3 -17.48 8.01 -14.53
C VAL A 3 -16.04 7.97 -14.01
N ASN A 4 -15.07 8.02 -14.93
CA ASN A 4 -13.67 7.73 -14.58
C ASN A 4 -13.06 8.78 -13.67
N ASN A 5 -13.53 10.02 -13.74
CA ASN A 5 -12.97 11.10 -12.94
C ASN A 5 -13.77 11.38 -11.67
N ARG A 6 -14.71 10.52 -11.37
CA ARG A 6 -15.53 10.68 -10.18
C ARG A 6 -14.88 10.04 -8.98
N PRO A 7 -15.19 10.53 -7.76
CA PRO A 7 -14.65 9.94 -6.53
C PRO A 7 -14.86 8.42 -6.44
N GLY A 8 -15.93 7.90 -7.05
CA GLY A 8 -16.20 6.47 -7.07
C GLY A 8 -15.11 5.64 -7.71
N ALA A 9 -14.37 6.19 -8.69
CA ALA A 9 -13.24 5.46 -9.29
C ALA A 9 -12.12 5.22 -8.30
N LEU A 10 -11.82 6.23 -7.47
CA LEU A 10 -10.81 6.08 -6.41
C LEU A 10 -11.31 5.23 -5.26
N GLN A 11 -12.62 5.22 -4.99
CA GLN A 11 -13.19 4.37 -3.96
C GLN A 11 -13.03 2.89 -4.30
N GLY A 12 -13.17 2.53 -5.57
CA GLY A 12 -12.95 1.16 -6.01
C GLY A 12 -11.53 0.69 -5.75
N ILE A 13 -10.54 1.49 -6.15
CA ILE A 13 -9.14 1.14 -5.91
C ILE A 13 -8.79 1.19 -4.43
N LYS A 14 -9.44 2.07 -3.66
CA LYS A 14 -9.25 2.12 -2.21
C LYS A 14 -9.70 0.83 -1.55
N ALA A 15 -10.83 0.27 -1.97
CA ALA A 15 -11.29 -1.01 -1.44
C ALA A 15 -10.29 -2.13 -1.72
N ILE A 16 -9.70 -2.16 -2.91
CA ILE A 16 -8.66 -3.13 -3.26
C ILE A 16 -7.43 -2.93 -2.38
N ALA A 17 -7.00 -1.69 -2.21
CA ALA A 17 -5.83 -1.37 -1.40
C ALA A 17 -6.05 -1.74 0.08
N ASP A 18 -7.21 -1.43 0.63
CA ASP A 18 -7.54 -1.77 2.02
C ASP A 18 -7.53 -3.29 2.22
N ARG A 19 -8.08 -4.03 1.27
CA ARG A 19 -8.06 -5.48 1.34
C ARG A 19 -6.65 -6.04 1.23
N THR A 20 -5.79 -5.40 0.46
CA THR A 20 -4.38 -5.80 0.35
C THR A 20 -3.68 -5.66 1.70
N LEU A 21 -3.95 -4.60 2.44
CA LEU A 21 -3.36 -4.40 3.77
C LEU A 21 -3.73 -5.51 4.75
N ASP A 22 -4.92 -6.09 4.58
CA ASP A 22 -5.39 -7.18 5.44
C ASP A 22 -4.94 -8.56 4.96
N SER A 23 -4.32 -8.65 3.78
CA SER A 23 -3.92 -9.93 3.18
C SER A 23 -2.44 -10.18 3.43
N SER A 24 -2.10 -11.35 3.95
CA SER A 24 -0.71 -11.73 4.14
C SER A 24 -0.02 -12.13 2.84
N GLU A 25 -0.77 -12.56 1.84
CA GLU A 25 -0.22 -13.06 0.58
C GLU A 25 -0.40 -12.09 -0.59
N GLY A 26 -1.27 -11.10 -0.42
CA GLY A 26 -1.55 -10.13 -1.46
C GLY A 26 -2.78 -10.46 -2.28
N ILE A 27 -3.01 -9.63 -3.30
CA ILE A 27 -4.18 -9.73 -4.17
C ILE A 27 -3.69 -9.75 -5.62
N ARG A 28 -4.22 -10.68 -6.39
CA ARG A 28 -3.96 -10.80 -7.82
C ARG A 28 -5.20 -10.33 -8.58
N ILE A 29 -4.99 -9.41 -9.50
CA ILE A 29 -6.07 -8.86 -10.33
C ILE A 29 -5.76 -9.16 -11.78
N GLU A 30 -6.63 -9.91 -12.43
CA GLU A 30 -6.54 -10.18 -13.84
C GLU A 30 -7.39 -9.18 -14.60
N CYS A 31 -6.74 -8.38 -15.44
CA CYS A 31 -7.39 -7.32 -16.20
C CYS A 31 -7.68 -7.81 -17.63
N PRO A 32 -8.60 -7.14 -18.34
CA PRO A 32 -8.91 -7.53 -19.72
C PRO A 32 -7.70 -7.46 -20.66
N ASP A 33 -6.80 -6.50 -20.44
CA ASP A 33 -5.59 -6.33 -21.25
C ASP A 33 -4.52 -5.60 -20.44
N HIS A 34 -3.36 -5.43 -21.04
CA HIS A 34 -2.23 -4.76 -20.42
C HIS A 34 -2.53 -3.28 -20.13
N ALA A 35 -3.23 -2.61 -21.04
CA ALA A 35 -3.56 -1.19 -20.86
C ALA A 35 -4.47 -0.99 -19.64
N ALA A 36 -5.42 -1.90 -19.44
CA ALA A 36 -6.30 -1.84 -18.27
C ALA A 36 -5.52 -2.03 -16.98
N ALA A 37 -4.55 -2.94 -16.97
CA ALA A 37 -3.69 -3.16 -15.81
C ALA A 37 -2.82 -1.95 -15.49
N LEU A 38 -2.26 -1.30 -16.52
CA LEU A 38 -1.52 -0.06 -16.35
C LEU A 38 -2.38 1.05 -15.76
N LYS A 39 -3.60 1.18 -16.27
CA LYS A 39 -4.54 2.20 -15.79
C LYS A 39 -4.89 1.97 -14.32
N LEU A 40 -5.12 0.73 -13.95
CA LEU A 40 -5.41 0.39 -12.55
C LEU A 40 -4.23 0.74 -11.64
N ARG A 41 -3.01 0.45 -12.08
CA ARG A 41 -1.82 0.81 -11.32
C ARG A 41 -1.68 2.32 -11.17
N GLN A 42 -1.98 3.08 -12.21
CA GLN A 42 -1.97 4.54 -12.15
C GLN A 42 -3.02 5.07 -11.17
N GLN A 43 -4.21 4.47 -11.14
CA GLN A 43 -5.24 4.83 -10.18
C GLN A 43 -4.79 4.58 -8.76
N PHE A 44 -4.10 3.47 -8.52
CA PHE A 44 -3.53 3.18 -7.21
C PHE A 44 -2.48 4.21 -6.81
N ASN A 45 -1.59 4.59 -7.72
CA ASN A 45 -0.60 5.63 -7.44
C ASN A 45 -1.27 6.97 -7.13
N SER A 46 -2.34 7.30 -7.83
CA SER A 46 -3.11 8.53 -7.56
C SER A 46 -3.75 8.49 -6.17
N LEU A 47 -4.24 7.34 -5.75
CA LEU A 47 -4.79 7.15 -4.40
C LEU A 47 -3.71 7.43 -3.35
N ARG A 48 -2.50 6.88 -3.53
CA ARG A 48 -1.41 7.09 -2.59
C ARG A 48 -1.02 8.57 -2.48
N VAL A 49 -0.92 9.24 -3.63
CA VAL A 49 -0.58 10.67 -3.66
C VAL A 49 -1.63 11.50 -2.94
N ALA A 50 -2.91 11.22 -3.19
CA ALA A 50 -4.00 11.92 -2.52
C ALA A 50 -3.98 11.68 -1.01
N ASP A 51 -3.74 10.45 -0.60
CA ASP A 51 -3.71 10.08 0.81
C ASP A 51 -2.54 10.73 1.55
N ARG A 52 -1.36 10.80 0.91
CA ARG A 52 -0.19 11.50 1.47
C ARG A 52 -0.50 12.98 1.68
N ARG A 53 -1.14 13.61 0.70
CA ARG A 53 -1.52 15.02 0.80
C ARG A 53 -2.53 15.24 1.92
N ASP A 54 -3.52 14.37 2.04
CA ASP A 54 -4.53 14.50 3.08
C ASP A 54 -3.95 14.28 4.46
N SER A 55 -2.92 13.44 4.61
CA SER A 55 -2.27 13.21 5.88
C SER A 55 -1.63 14.48 6.44
N THR A 56 -1.17 15.40 5.59
CA THR A 56 -0.61 16.67 6.03
C THR A 56 -1.65 17.61 6.64
N LYS A 57 -2.93 17.32 6.39
CA LYS A 57 -4.05 18.09 6.95
C LYS A 57 -4.59 17.48 8.23
N ILE A 58 -4.37 16.18 8.41
CA ILE A 58 -4.92 15.42 9.53
C ILE A 58 -3.91 15.33 10.68
N TYR A 59 -2.63 15.16 10.36
CA TYR A 59 -1.58 14.93 11.34
C TYR A 59 -0.71 16.15 11.51
N PRO A 60 -0.17 16.41 12.73
CA PRO A 60 0.82 17.46 12.92
C PRO A 60 2.14 17.10 12.23
N ALA A 61 2.97 18.12 11.97
CA ALA A 61 4.19 17.96 11.18
C ALA A 61 5.21 17.00 11.79
N ASP A 62 5.17 16.78 13.09
CA ASP A 62 6.07 15.86 13.78
C ASP A 62 5.50 14.44 13.91
N HIS A 63 4.28 14.21 13.41
CA HIS A 63 3.67 12.88 13.45
C HIS A 63 4.27 12.00 12.37
N VAL A 64 4.48 10.72 12.69
CA VAL A 64 5.09 9.76 11.75
C VAL A 64 4.29 9.61 10.46
N MET A 65 2.96 9.81 10.51
CA MET A 65 2.10 9.70 9.34
C MET A 65 2.00 10.99 8.51
N TYR A 66 2.58 12.09 8.98
CA TYR A 66 2.54 13.34 8.22
C TYR A 66 3.24 13.19 6.87
N GLY A 67 2.50 13.45 5.79
CA GLY A 67 3.02 13.32 4.43
C GLY A 67 3.17 11.89 3.93
N ASN A 68 2.70 10.90 4.70
CA ASN A 68 2.80 9.49 4.36
C ASN A 68 1.42 8.87 4.19
N SER A 69 1.38 7.71 3.56
CA SER A 69 0.16 6.94 3.35
C SER A 69 0.33 5.54 3.90
N VAL A 70 -0.74 4.99 4.48
CA VAL A 70 -0.76 3.57 4.85
C VAL A 70 -0.57 2.67 3.63
N TYR A 71 -0.89 3.17 2.44
CA TYR A 71 -0.75 2.42 1.19
C TYR A 71 0.68 2.46 0.64
N ASP A 72 1.58 3.24 1.24
CA ASP A 72 2.99 3.27 0.83
C ASP A 72 3.68 1.94 1.05
N GLY A 73 3.16 1.11 1.94
CA GLY A 73 3.66 -0.24 2.17
C GLY A 73 3.16 -1.27 1.17
N ILE A 74 2.39 -0.88 0.16
CA ILE A 74 1.90 -1.80 -0.85
C ILE A 74 2.79 -1.75 -2.07
N GLU A 75 3.35 -2.90 -2.44
CA GLU A 75 4.11 -3.07 -3.67
C GLU A 75 3.18 -3.54 -4.78
N THR A 76 3.38 -3.03 -5.98
CA THR A 76 2.64 -3.48 -7.16
C THR A 76 3.60 -4.12 -8.15
N ARG A 77 3.16 -5.22 -8.75
CA ARG A 77 3.89 -5.91 -9.81
C ARG A 77 2.96 -6.13 -10.99
N LEU A 78 3.47 -5.84 -12.17
CA LEU A 78 2.69 -5.96 -13.41
C LEU A 78 3.31 -7.04 -14.30
N PHE A 79 2.49 -8.01 -14.66
CA PHE A 79 2.87 -9.08 -15.59
C PHE A 79 1.81 -9.13 -16.68
N ASP A 80 2.09 -8.54 -17.84
CA ASP A 80 1.17 -8.46 -18.97
C ASP A 80 -0.17 -7.81 -18.54
N ASN A 81 -1.24 -8.60 -18.39
CA ASN A 81 -2.55 -8.09 -17.96
C ASN A 81 -2.87 -8.40 -16.50
N VAL A 82 -1.90 -8.90 -15.75
CA VAL A 82 -2.08 -9.25 -14.34
C VAL A 82 -1.36 -8.26 -13.47
N LEU A 83 -2.09 -7.68 -12.52
CA LEU A 83 -1.55 -6.76 -11.53
C LEU A 83 -1.61 -7.42 -10.16
N ILE A 84 -0.49 -7.46 -9.47
CA ILE A 84 -0.40 -8.04 -8.13
C ILE A 84 -0.10 -6.92 -7.14
N PHE A 85 -0.93 -6.84 -6.11
CA PHE A 85 -0.75 -5.94 -4.97
C PHE A 85 -0.35 -6.77 -3.77
N LYS A 86 0.76 -6.42 -3.14
CA LYS A 86 1.22 -7.12 -1.95
C LYS A 86 1.69 -6.12 -0.92
N SER A 87 1.22 -6.28 0.32
CA SER A 87 1.71 -5.44 1.41
C SER A 87 3.14 -5.82 1.76
N THR A 88 4.02 -4.82 1.73
CA THR A 88 5.40 -4.97 2.18
C THR A 88 5.55 -4.53 3.63
N SER A 89 4.45 -4.16 4.28
CA SER A 89 4.42 -3.90 5.71
C SER A 89 4.70 -5.21 6.43
N ALA A 90 5.98 -5.51 6.62
CA ALA A 90 6.39 -6.73 7.26
C ALA A 90 5.87 -6.77 8.69
N THR A 91 5.51 -7.97 9.15
CA THR A 91 5.28 -8.17 10.57
C THR A 91 6.63 -8.10 11.26
N LEU A 92 6.62 -7.92 12.59
CA LEU A 92 7.88 -7.90 13.33
C LEU A 92 8.70 -9.18 13.12
N GLY A 93 8.04 -10.29 12.78
CA GLY A 93 8.72 -11.55 12.49
C GLY A 93 9.57 -11.53 11.23
N ASP A 94 9.30 -10.60 10.31
CA ASP A 94 10.04 -10.48 9.06
C ASP A 94 11.26 -9.56 9.19
N PHE A 95 11.40 -8.86 10.31
CA PHE A 95 12.52 -7.98 10.56
C PHE A 95 13.55 -8.66 11.43
N LYS A 96 14.81 -8.36 11.18
CA LYS A 96 15.88 -8.70 12.11
C LYS A 96 16.04 -7.52 13.05
N ILE A 97 15.66 -7.71 14.29
CA ILE A 97 15.73 -6.66 15.31
C ILE A 97 16.92 -6.98 16.20
N THR A 98 17.85 -6.04 16.32
CA THR A 98 19.05 -6.22 17.11
C THR A 98 19.13 -5.16 18.21
N ASP A 99 19.36 -5.62 19.44
CA ASP A 99 19.64 -4.72 20.56
C ASP A 99 21.06 -4.17 20.42
N LEU A 100 21.21 -2.86 20.35
CA LEU A 100 22.49 -2.22 20.13
C LEU A 100 23.43 -2.31 21.34
N GLU A 101 22.87 -2.47 22.54
CA GLU A 101 23.69 -2.60 23.76
C GLU A 101 24.29 -3.99 23.88
N THR A 102 23.47 -5.02 23.63
CA THR A 102 23.91 -6.42 23.81
C THR A 102 24.37 -7.05 22.53
N ASN A 103 24.03 -6.40 21.38
CA ASN A 103 24.31 -6.90 20.04
C ASN A 103 23.65 -8.27 19.79
N LYS A 104 22.55 -8.53 20.47
CA LYS A 104 21.77 -9.75 20.33
C LYS A 104 20.51 -9.50 19.54
N GLU A 105 20.09 -10.53 18.80
CA GLU A 105 18.82 -10.49 18.09
C GLU A 105 17.66 -10.58 19.06
N ILE A 106 16.68 -9.69 18.89
CA ILE A 106 15.47 -9.67 19.70
C ILE A 106 14.34 -10.31 18.87
N LYS A 107 13.65 -11.28 19.47
CA LYS A 107 12.51 -11.90 18.81
C LYS A 107 11.26 -11.05 19.01
N PRO A 108 10.36 -10.99 18.00
CA PRO A 108 9.15 -10.17 18.11
C PRO A 108 8.29 -10.47 19.32
N GLU A 109 8.21 -11.71 19.73
CA GLU A 109 7.43 -12.13 20.90
C GLU A 109 8.02 -11.65 22.21
N GLU A 110 9.25 -11.14 22.21
CA GLU A 110 9.91 -10.60 23.40
C GLU A 110 9.64 -9.10 23.57
N LEU A 111 9.02 -8.49 22.58
CA LEU A 111 8.64 -7.09 22.62
C LEU A 111 7.22 -6.92 23.20
#